data_bed8791f02dc83ca2bd2c097d8b83709
#
_entry.id   bed8791f02dc83ca2bd2c097d8b83709
#
_cell.length_a   1.000
_cell.length_b   1.000
_cell.length_c   1.000
_cell.angle_alpha   90.00
_cell.angle_beta   90.00
_cell.angle_gamma   90.00
#
_symmetry.space_group_name_H-M   'P 1'
#
loop_
_entity.id
_entity.type
_entity.pdbx_description
1 polymer ?
#
loop_
_entity_poly.entity_id
_entity_poly.type
_entity_poly.pdbx_seq_one_letter_code
_entity_poly.pdbx_strand_id
1 'polypeptide(L)'
;MDKEKLIKLAEDLYQSAFDANAYYAIMMQYREMSKKYNNEMNLSPAFYQVVYGALQKACFMEIAKLYDKTKDVVSVGLLLKYCRDNLDLFPEYRAVSYTHLRAHETSLHL
;
A
#
# COMPACT_ATOMS: atom_id res chain seq x y z
N MET A 1 22.96 2.66 6.05
CA MET A 1 22.04 1.53 5.79
C MET A 1 22.54 0.74 4.60
N ASP A 2 22.53 -0.57 4.67
CA ASP A 2 22.97 -1.37 3.54
C ASP A 2 21.81 -1.66 2.57
N LYS A 3 22.16 -2.12 1.39
CA LYS A 3 21.21 -2.39 0.31
C LYS A 3 20.22 -3.49 0.69
N GLU A 4 20.67 -4.50 1.46
CA GLU A 4 19.82 -5.61 1.87
C GLU A 4 18.68 -5.15 2.78
N LYS A 5 18.98 -4.25 3.72
CA LYS A 5 17.95 -3.69 4.61
C LYS A 5 16.92 -2.87 3.83
N LEU A 6 17.39 -2.11 2.85
CA LEU A 6 16.51 -1.32 2.00
C LEU A 6 15.57 -2.21 1.18
N ILE A 7 16.11 -3.28 0.60
CA ILE A 7 15.32 -4.24 -0.17
C ILE A 7 14.28 -4.91 0.72
N LYS A 8 14.67 -5.34 1.92
CA LYS A 8 13.74 -5.98 2.85
C LYS A 8 12.61 -5.04 3.26
N LEU A 9 12.95 -3.79 3.54
CA LEU A 9 11.94 -2.78 3.89
C LEU A 9 10.95 -2.60 2.74
N ALA A 10 11.45 -2.49 1.51
CA ALA A 10 10.60 -2.35 0.34
C ALA A 10 9.71 -3.58 0.12
N GLU A 11 10.24 -4.78 0.34
CA GLU A 11 9.48 -6.02 0.22
C GLU A 11 8.37 -6.10 1.27
N ASP A 12 8.68 -5.73 2.52
CA ASP A 12 7.69 -5.74 3.60
C ASP A 12 6.54 -4.77 3.31
N LEU A 13 6.86 -3.58 2.81
CA LEU A 13 5.85 -2.60 2.43
C LEU A 13 5.03 -3.05 1.22
N TYR A 14 5.69 -3.67 0.24
CA TYR A 14 5.00 -4.24 -0.91
C TYR A 14 3.99 -5.31 -0.46
N GLN A 15 4.40 -6.17 0.47
CA GLN A 15 3.52 -7.23 0.97
C GLN A 15 2.29 -6.63 1.68
N SER A 16 2.49 -5.60 2.51
CA SER A 16 1.37 -4.93 3.16
C SER A 16 0.42 -4.28 2.16
N ALA A 17 0.97 -3.62 1.14
CA ALA A 17 0.15 -3.01 0.08
C ALA A 17 -0.60 -4.07 -0.72
N PHE A 18 0.06 -5.18 -1.03
CA PHE A 18 -0.57 -6.31 -1.72
C PHE A 18 -1.72 -6.88 -0.90
N ASP A 19 -1.50 -7.11 0.38
CA ASP A 19 -2.53 -7.66 1.28
C ASP A 19 -3.72 -6.70 1.41
N ALA A 20 -3.47 -5.41 1.59
CA ALA A 20 -4.54 -4.41 1.65
C ALA A 20 -5.38 -4.42 0.38
N ASN A 21 -4.73 -4.49 -0.78
CA ASN A 21 -5.42 -4.53 -2.07
C ASN A 21 -6.24 -5.81 -2.22
N ALA A 22 -5.70 -6.96 -1.78
CA ALA A 22 -6.40 -8.23 -1.83
C ALA A 22 -7.66 -8.21 -0.96
N TYR A 23 -7.55 -7.71 0.27
CA TYR A 23 -8.72 -7.56 1.16
C TYR A 23 -9.76 -6.65 0.55
N TYR A 24 -9.34 -5.52 0.01
CA TYR A 24 -10.25 -4.57 -0.64
C TYR A 24 -10.96 -5.19 -1.83
N ALA A 25 -10.23 -5.93 -2.68
CA ALA A 25 -10.81 -6.58 -3.85
C ALA A 25 -11.91 -7.57 -3.45
N ILE A 26 -11.68 -8.35 -2.39
CA ILE A 26 -12.68 -9.30 -1.90
C ILE A 26 -13.89 -8.56 -1.33
N MET A 27 -13.67 -7.45 -0.62
CA MET A 27 -14.76 -6.61 -0.11
C MET A 27 -15.65 -6.09 -1.24
N MET A 28 -15.03 -5.67 -2.34
CA MET A 28 -15.78 -5.18 -3.50
C MET A 28 -16.56 -6.30 -4.18
N GLN A 29 -15.97 -7.49 -4.33
CA GLN A 29 -16.65 -8.66 -4.83
C GLN A 29 -17.85 -9.02 -3.94
N TYR A 30 -17.67 -8.96 -2.63
CA TYR A 30 -18.74 -9.21 -1.68
C TYR A 30 -19.93 -8.25 -1.91
N ARG A 31 -19.64 -6.97 -2.10
CA ARG A 31 -20.69 -5.97 -2.36
C ARG A 31 -21.45 -6.26 -3.65
N GLU A 32 -20.75 -6.65 -4.71
CA GLU A 32 -21.39 -6.99 -5.97
C GLU A 32 -22.22 -8.28 -5.85
N MET A 33 -21.69 -9.28 -5.15
CA MET A 33 -22.41 -10.54 -4.91
C MET A 33 -23.67 -10.32 -4.05
N SER A 34 -23.62 -9.41 -3.08
CA SER A 34 -24.75 -9.16 -2.21
C SER A 34 -25.95 -8.57 -2.97
N LYS A 35 -25.70 -7.83 -4.04
CA LYS A 35 -26.76 -7.29 -4.90
C LYS A 35 -27.47 -8.40 -5.66
N LYS A 36 -26.74 -9.41 -6.10
CA LYS A 36 -27.25 -10.50 -6.93
C LYS A 36 -27.75 -11.69 -6.11
N TYR A 37 -27.08 -12.01 -5.01
CA TYR A 37 -27.33 -13.20 -4.21
C TYR A 37 -27.77 -12.88 -2.79
N ASN A 38 -28.51 -11.79 -2.63
CA ASN A 38 -28.92 -11.32 -1.31
C ASN A 38 -29.73 -12.37 -0.53
N ASN A 39 -30.61 -13.11 -1.19
CA ASN A 39 -31.41 -14.14 -0.55
C ASN A 39 -30.56 -15.28 -0.03
N GLU A 40 -29.58 -15.73 -0.82
CA GLU A 40 -28.69 -16.80 -0.46
C GLU A 40 -27.78 -16.39 0.69
N MET A 41 -27.28 -15.16 0.66
CA MET A 41 -26.40 -14.64 1.71
C MET A 41 -27.16 -14.44 3.03
N ASN A 42 -28.45 -14.17 2.98
CA ASN A 42 -29.28 -14.03 4.17
C ASN A 42 -29.56 -15.34 4.88
N LEU A 43 -29.19 -16.49 4.28
CA LEU A 43 -29.26 -17.78 4.98
C LEU A 43 -28.20 -17.89 6.10
N SER A 44 -27.11 -17.12 5.99
CA SER A 44 -26.06 -17.08 7.02
C SER A 44 -25.59 -15.63 7.22
N PRO A 45 -26.45 -14.74 7.68
CA PRO A 45 -26.12 -13.33 7.76
C PRO A 45 -24.96 -13.05 8.72
N ALA A 46 -24.90 -13.75 9.84
CA ALA A 46 -23.82 -13.54 10.82
C ALA A 46 -22.45 -13.88 10.22
N PHE A 47 -22.37 -14.98 9.45
CA PHE A 47 -21.13 -15.37 8.77
C PHE A 47 -20.63 -14.27 7.83
N TYR A 48 -21.51 -13.78 6.95
CA TYR A 48 -21.13 -12.78 5.96
C TYR A 48 -20.79 -11.44 6.60
N GLN A 49 -21.52 -11.03 7.65
CA GLN A 49 -21.23 -9.80 8.36
C GLN A 49 -19.88 -9.87 9.08
N VAL A 50 -19.58 -10.98 9.74
CA VAL A 50 -18.30 -11.15 10.45
C VAL A 50 -17.14 -11.19 9.46
N VAL A 51 -17.29 -11.92 8.35
CA VAL A 51 -16.24 -12.00 7.33
C VAL A 51 -15.96 -10.63 6.72
N TYR A 52 -17.01 -9.89 6.35
CA TYR A 52 -16.84 -8.55 5.78
C TYR A 52 -16.16 -7.62 6.78
N GLY A 53 -16.59 -7.64 8.05
CA GLY A 53 -15.98 -6.83 9.10
C GLY A 53 -14.51 -7.18 9.34
N ALA A 54 -14.19 -8.47 9.29
CA ALA A 54 -12.79 -8.93 9.44
C ALA A 54 -11.92 -8.45 8.29
N LEU A 55 -12.42 -8.53 7.05
CA LEU A 55 -11.71 -8.02 5.87
C LEU A 55 -11.50 -6.51 5.96
N GLN A 56 -12.51 -5.79 6.42
CA GLN A 56 -12.42 -4.34 6.59
C GLN A 56 -11.34 -3.97 7.61
N LYS A 57 -11.33 -4.63 8.76
CA LYS A 57 -10.31 -4.40 9.79
C LYS A 57 -8.92 -4.75 9.29
N ALA A 58 -8.77 -5.88 8.62
CA ALA A 58 -7.48 -6.31 8.08
C ALA A 58 -6.96 -5.32 7.05
N CYS A 59 -7.83 -4.84 6.16
CA CYS A 59 -7.49 -3.84 5.15
C CYS A 59 -7.01 -2.56 5.81
N PHE A 60 -7.76 -2.03 6.78
CA PHE A 60 -7.39 -0.80 7.47
C PHE A 60 -6.08 -0.94 8.26
N MET A 61 -5.84 -2.11 8.86
CA MET A 61 -4.60 -2.34 9.59
C MET A 61 -3.39 -2.33 8.66
N GLU A 62 -3.50 -2.91 7.48
CA GLU A 62 -2.41 -2.91 6.51
C GLU A 62 -2.15 -1.50 5.97
N ILE A 63 -3.21 -0.74 5.69
CA ILE A 63 -3.07 0.66 5.27
C ILE A 63 -2.42 1.50 6.37
N ALA A 64 -2.84 1.30 7.61
CA ALA A 64 -2.28 2.03 8.76
C ALA A 64 -0.79 1.79 8.91
N LYS A 65 -0.33 0.55 8.69
CA LYS A 65 1.11 0.23 8.72
C LYS A 65 1.90 1.02 7.69
N LEU A 66 1.35 1.17 6.47
CA LEU A 66 2.02 1.91 5.40
C LEU A 66 2.24 3.38 5.76
N TYR A 67 1.35 3.97 6.53
CA TYR A 67 1.37 5.40 6.85
C TYR A 67 1.65 5.70 8.32
N ASP A 68 2.19 4.72 9.04
CA ASP A 68 2.59 4.92 10.44
C ASP A 68 3.74 5.94 10.51
N LYS A 69 3.56 6.97 11.32
CA LYS A 69 4.54 8.05 11.47
C LYS A 69 5.48 7.84 12.64
N THR A 70 5.32 6.74 13.37
CA THR A 70 6.20 6.42 14.50
C THR A 70 7.63 6.21 14.00
N LYS A 71 8.60 6.80 14.68
CA LYS A 71 10.01 6.72 14.32
C LYS A 71 10.46 5.25 14.28
N ASP A 72 11.20 4.90 13.22
CA ASP A 72 11.82 3.58 13.02
C ASP A 72 10.83 2.42 12.86
N VAL A 73 9.54 2.70 12.69
CA VAL A 73 8.54 1.69 12.35
C VAL A 73 8.49 1.53 10.83
N VAL A 74 8.36 0.29 10.36
CA VAL A 74 8.24 -0.02 8.92
C VAL A 74 7.06 0.73 8.33
N SER A 75 7.33 1.64 7.40
CA SER A 75 6.31 2.49 6.78
C SER A 75 6.85 3.07 5.47
N VAL A 76 5.95 3.62 4.65
CA VAL A 76 6.34 4.33 3.43
C VAL A 76 7.25 5.51 3.78
N GLY A 77 6.96 6.22 4.87
CA GLY A 77 7.79 7.32 5.32
C GLY A 77 9.22 6.90 5.65
N LEU A 78 9.39 5.77 6.31
CA LEU A 78 10.71 5.22 6.60
C LEU A 78 11.44 4.84 5.31
N LEU A 79 10.75 4.20 4.38
CA LEU A 79 11.36 3.84 3.09
C LEU A 79 11.82 5.09 2.33
N LEU A 80 11.01 6.13 2.28
CA LEU A 80 11.36 7.37 1.61
C LEU A 80 12.56 8.04 2.27
N LYS A 81 12.62 8.01 3.60
CA LYS A 81 13.75 8.56 4.34
C LYS A 81 15.04 7.83 3.98
N TYR A 82 15.00 6.50 3.97
CA TYR A 82 16.18 5.70 3.65
C TYR A 82 16.61 5.88 2.20
N CYS A 83 15.70 5.97 1.27
CA CYS A 83 16.03 6.24 -0.13
C CYS A 83 16.70 7.60 -0.28
N ARG A 84 16.16 8.61 0.39
CA ARG A 84 16.71 9.97 0.35
C ARG A 84 18.12 10.04 0.93
N ASP A 85 18.34 9.30 2.03
CA ASP A 85 19.64 9.30 2.72
C ASP A 85 20.69 8.42 2.01
N ASN A 86 20.30 7.60 1.05
CA ASN A 86 21.15 6.65 0.36
C ASN A 86 20.99 6.71 -1.17
N LEU A 87 20.95 7.93 -1.72
CA LEU A 87 20.75 8.16 -3.15
C LEU A 87 21.84 7.54 -4.02
N ASP A 88 23.03 7.35 -3.47
CA ASP A 88 24.13 6.70 -4.17
C ASP A 88 23.88 5.23 -4.49
N LEU A 89 22.92 4.59 -3.81
CA LEU A 89 22.48 3.23 -4.16
C LEU A 89 21.61 3.21 -5.43
N PHE A 90 21.19 4.39 -5.93
CA PHE A 90 20.29 4.52 -7.07
C PHE A 90 20.86 5.49 -8.12
N PRO A 91 22.05 5.21 -8.68
CA PRO A 91 22.66 6.17 -9.61
C PRO A 91 21.81 6.42 -10.86
N GLU A 92 21.20 5.38 -11.41
CA GLU A 92 20.33 5.50 -12.59
C GLU A 92 19.04 6.23 -12.26
N TYR A 93 18.41 5.88 -11.15
CA TYR A 93 17.19 6.55 -10.68
C TYR A 93 17.46 8.03 -10.44
N ARG A 94 18.59 8.37 -9.83
CA ARG A 94 18.94 9.75 -9.53
C ARG A 94 19.01 10.59 -10.80
N ALA A 95 19.64 10.07 -11.85
CA ALA A 95 19.75 10.75 -13.13
C ALA A 95 18.38 10.93 -13.78
N VAL A 96 17.57 9.87 -13.83
CA VAL A 96 16.24 9.89 -14.42
C VAL A 96 15.32 10.80 -13.63
N SER A 97 15.34 10.73 -12.31
CA SER A 97 14.50 11.56 -11.44
C SER A 97 14.80 13.05 -11.64
N TYR A 98 16.07 13.41 -11.74
CA TYR A 98 16.48 14.78 -11.99
C TYR A 98 15.94 15.29 -13.33
N THR A 99 16.03 14.47 -14.37
CA THR A 99 15.52 14.81 -15.70
C THR A 99 14.00 15.02 -15.66
N HIS A 100 13.27 14.15 -14.98
CA HIS A 100 11.81 14.26 -14.84
C HIS A 100 11.40 15.52 -14.09
N LEU A 101 12.10 15.86 -13.02
CA LEU A 101 11.79 17.05 -12.25
C LEU A 101 11.96 18.33 -13.10
N ARG A 102 13.01 18.38 -13.89
CA ARG A 102 13.24 19.53 -14.80
C ARG A 102 12.14 19.63 -15.86
N ALA A 103 11.75 18.51 -16.45
CA ALA A 103 10.66 18.49 -17.43
C ALA A 103 9.34 18.93 -16.80
N HIS A 104 9.06 18.48 -15.57
CA HIS A 104 7.85 18.85 -14.85
C HIS A 104 7.81 20.35 -14.53
N GLU A 105 8.92 20.91 -14.06
CA GLU A 105 9.02 22.33 -13.78
C GLU A 105 8.77 23.16 -15.04
N THR A 106 9.33 22.76 -16.16
CA THR A 106 9.11 23.41 -17.44
C THR A 106 7.64 23.40 -17.83
N SER A 107 6.96 22.26 -17.65
CA SER A 107 5.53 22.13 -17.92
C SER A 107 4.68 23.06 -17.07
N LEU A 108 5.02 23.20 -15.79
CA LEU A 108 4.29 24.06 -14.87
C LEU A 108 4.41 25.54 -15.18
N HIS A 109 5.48 25.95 -15.83
CA HIS A 109 5.73 27.34 -16.19
C HIS A 109 5.12 27.74 -17.54
N LEU A 110 4.61 26.79 -18.28
CA LEU A 110 3.92 27.05 -19.53
C LEU A 110 2.44 27.33 -19.30
#